data_c70489b1c66767dc67796a3a005d2952
#
_entry.id   c70489b1c66767dc67796a3a005d2952
#
_cell.length_a   1.000
_cell.length_b   1.000
_cell.length_c   1.000
_cell.angle_alpha   90.00
_cell.angle_beta   90.00
_cell.angle_gamma   90.00
#
_symmetry.space_group_name_H-M   'P 1'
#
loop_
_entity.id
_entity.type
_entity.pdbx_description
1 polymer ?
#
loop_
_entity_poly.entity_id
_entity_poly.type
_entity_poly.pdbx_seq_one_letter_code
_entity_poly.pdbx_strand_id
1 'polypeptide(L)'
;AKMNYELDINNPLGRLRSLSFDCIYGTDANPRMARTAKMNMIMHGDGHGGVHHHDGLLNVNGIWEGRFDVILTNPPFGARIDKELKITEADKFTDAEKIAAYEKRYGKENYDNALRQVNDNINKPILDLFQIGKFSGLTEVLFIERCLNLLKPGGRMGIVLPEGVLNNTNLQKVRDFVES
;
A
#
# COMPACT_ATOMS: atom_id res chain seq x y z
N ALA A 1 -6.76 -20.94 -25.41
CA ALA A 1 -6.22 -20.02 -24.41
C ALA A 1 -7.27 -19.68 -23.34
N LYS A 2 -8.49 -19.25 -23.72
CA LYS A 2 -9.55 -18.86 -22.78
C LYS A 2 -10.00 -20.02 -21.88
N MET A 3 -10.16 -21.21 -22.45
CA MET A 3 -10.56 -22.41 -21.69
C MET A 3 -9.49 -22.85 -20.67
N ASN A 4 -8.21 -22.73 -20.99
CA ASN A 4 -7.14 -23.03 -20.05
C ASN A 4 -7.07 -21.99 -18.91
N TYR A 5 -7.37 -20.72 -19.20
CA TYR A 5 -7.46 -19.67 -18.18
C TYR A 5 -8.57 -19.96 -17.15
N GLU A 6 -9.78 -20.30 -17.62
CA GLU A 6 -10.93 -20.61 -16.75
C GLU A 6 -10.66 -21.84 -15.86
N LEU A 7 -10.01 -22.86 -16.41
CA LEU A 7 -9.63 -24.06 -15.66
C LEU A 7 -8.56 -23.75 -14.60
N ASP A 8 -7.59 -22.90 -14.92
CA ASP A 8 -6.52 -22.54 -13.99
C ASP A 8 -7.01 -21.61 -12.88
N ILE A 9 -7.87 -20.63 -13.19
CA ILE A 9 -8.41 -19.69 -12.18
C ILE A 9 -9.33 -20.41 -11.17
N ASN A 10 -10.02 -21.46 -11.58
CA ASN A 10 -10.87 -22.26 -10.72
C ASN A 10 -10.11 -23.35 -9.95
N ASN A 11 -8.85 -23.60 -10.29
CA ASN A 11 -8.00 -24.52 -9.57
C ASN A 11 -7.45 -23.82 -8.30
N PRO A 12 -7.76 -24.29 -7.08
CA PRO A 12 -7.27 -23.67 -5.84
C PRO A 12 -5.73 -23.60 -5.74
N LEU A 13 -5.03 -24.49 -6.45
CA LEU A 13 -3.57 -24.55 -6.52
C LEU A 13 -3.02 -23.94 -7.82
N GLY A 14 -3.89 -23.38 -8.67
CA GLY A 14 -3.52 -22.83 -9.96
C GLY A 14 -2.71 -21.55 -9.82
N ARG A 15 -1.70 -21.40 -10.68
CA ARG A 15 -0.83 -20.21 -10.69
C ARG A 15 -1.61 -18.92 -10.96
N LEU A 16 -2.58 -18.93 -11.87
CA LEU A 16 -3.41 -17.76 -12.17
C LEU A 16 -4.25 -17.35 -10.95
N ARG A 17 -4.82 -18.32 -10.25
CA ARG A 17 -5.56 -18.04 -9.02
C ARG A 17 -4.65 -17.41 -7.96
N SER A 18 -3.47 -17.95 -7.74
CA SER A 18 -2.50 -17.39 -6.80
C SER A 18 -2.11 -15.97 -7.19
N LEU A 19 -1.82 -15.70 -8.46
CA LEU A 19 -1.51 -14.35 -8.93
C LEU A 19 -2.68 -13.40 -8.67
N SER A 20 -3.90 -13.80 -9.00
CA SER A 20 -5.09 -12.95 -8.90
C SER A 20 -5.48 -12.63 -7.45
N PHE A 21 -5.35 -13.58 -6.54
CA PHE A 21 -5.87 -13.43 -5.17
C PHE A 21 -4.79 -13.18 -4.13
N ASP A 22 -3.52 -13.53 -4.43
CA ASP A 22 -2.46 -13.55 -3.43
C ASP A 22 -1.29 -12.60 -3.72
N CYS A 23 -1.18 -12.10 -4.96
CA CYS A 23 -0.01 -11.34 -5.39
C CYS A 23 -0.28 -9.86 -5.69
N ILE A 24 -1.52 -9.50 -6.05
CA ILE A 24 -1.86 -8.13 -6.46
C ILE A 24 -2.61 -7.42 -5.35
N TYR A 25 -2.06 -6.30 -4.90
CA TYR A 25 -2.61 -5.48 -3.83
C TYR A 25 -2.60 -4.00 -4.22
N GLY A 26 -3.56 -3.25 -3.69
CA GLY A 26 -3.63 -1.81 -3.91
C GLY A 26 -4.57 -1.13 -2.92
N THR A 27 -4.35 0.16 -2.74
CA THR A 27 -5.22 1.04 -1.95
C THR A 27 -5.58 2.27 -2.74
N ASP A 28 -6.75 2.80 -2.50
CA ASP A 28 -7.16 4.13 -2.93
C ASP A 28 -8.00 4.76 -1.82
N ALA A 29 -7.67 6.00 -1.45
CA ALA A 29 -8.40 6.78 -0.44
C ALA A 29 -9.80 7.20 -0.93
N ASN A 30 -10.03 7.20 -2.24
CA ASN A 30 -11.33 7.50 -2.81
C ASN A 30 -12.16 6.21 -2.96
N PRO A 31 -13.32 6.10 -2.28
CA PRO A 31 -14.13 4.89 -2.31
C PRO A 31 -14.68 4.54 -3.70
N ARG A 32 -14.88 5.54 -4.56
CA ARG A 32 -15.32 5.29 -5.95
C ARG A 32 -14.18 4.68 -6.76
N MET A 33 -12.95 5.21 -6.62
CA MET A 33 -11.80 4.70 -7.34
C MET A 33 -11.42 3.29 -6.88
N ALA A 34 -11.44 3.03 -5.57
CA ALA A 34 -11.24 1.68 -5.04
C ALA A 34 -12.26 0.67 -5.62
N ARG A 35 -13.54 1.06 -5.73
CA ARG A 35 -14.57 0.22 -6.36
C ARG A 35 -14.33 0.03 -7.86
N THR A 36 -13.97 1.09 -8.57
CA THR A 36 -13.66 1.03 -10.01
C THR A 36 -12.46 0.11 -10.27
N ALA A 37 -11.41 0.23 -9.45
CA ALA A 37 -10.25 -0.65 -9.52
C ALA A 37 -10.65 -2.12 -9.31
N LYS A 38 -11.46 -2.42 -8.27
CA LYS A 38 -11.99 -3.77 -8.05
C LYS A 38 -12.78 -4.31 -9.23
N MET A 39 -13.67 -3.49 -9.80
CA MET A 39 -14.45 -3.90 -10.98
C MET A 39 -13.53 -4.19 -12.17
N ASN A 40 -12.53 -3.36 -12.39
CA ASN A 40 -11.56 -3.58 -13.46
C ASN A 40 -10.79 -4.88 -13.28
N MET A 41 -10.32 -5.17 -12.06
CA MET A 41 -9.67 -6.44 -11.71
C MET A 41 -10.57 -7.63 -12.02
N ILE A 42 -11.85 -7.58 -11.59
CA ILE A 42 -12.83 -8.64 -11.85
C ILE A 42 -13.02 -8.86 -13.36
N MET A 43 -13.17 -7.78 -14.14
CA MET A 43 -13.38 -7.87 -15.59
C MET A 43 -12.17 -8.47 -16.34
N HIS A 44 -10.97 -8.33 -15.78
CA HIS A 44 -9.75 -8.94 -16.33
C HIS A 44 -9.43 -10.30 -15.71
N GLY A 45 -10.26 -10.80 -14.81
CA GLY A 45 -10.07 -12.10 -14.16
C GLY A 45 -8.96 -12.14 -13.11
N ASP A 46 -8.45 -10.98 -12.69
CA ASP A 46 -7.29 -10.86 -11.78
C ASP A 46 -7.68 -10.87 -10.29
N GLY A 47 -8.92 -11.22 -9.98
CA GLY A 47 -9.40 -11.20 -8.60
C GLY A 47 -9.56 -9.77 -8.05
N HIS A 48 -10.01 -9.64 -6.80
CA HIS A 48 -10.29 -8.32 -6.21
C HIS A 48 -10.03 -8.26 -4.69
N GLY A 49 -9.52 -9.33 -4.13
CA GLY A 49 -9.36 -9.46 -2.68
C GLY A 49 -8.31 -8.52 -2.08
N GLY A 50 -7.30 -8.15 -2.86
CA GLY A 50 -6.19 -7.31 -2.43
C GLY A 50 -6.40 -5.80 -2.61
N VAL A 51 -7.51 -5.35 -3.20
CA VAL A 51 -7.78 -3.91 -3.41
C VAL A 51 -8.62 -3.36 -2.26
N HIS A 52 -8.14 -2.32 -1.58
CA HIS A 52 -8.78 -1.76 -0.40
C HIS A 52 -9.11 -0.27 -0.57
N HIS A 53 -10.27 0.16 -0.07
CA HIS A 53 -10.53 1.56 0.20
C HIS A 53 -9.84 1.90 1.53
N HIS A 54 -8.70 2.57 1.46
CA HIS A 54 -7.91 2.93 2.63
C HIS A 54 -6.89 4.01 2.29
N ASP A 55 -6.36 4.71 3.29
CA ASP A 55 -5.23 5.61 3.10
C ASP A 55 -3.99 4.79 2.69
N GLY A 56 -3.36 5.16 1.58
CA GLY A 56 -2.19 4.48 1.04
C GLY A 56 -0.94 4.59 1.91
N LEU A 57 -0.90 5.56 2.82
CA LEU A 57 0.19 5.77 3.76
C LEU A 57 0.12 4.83 4.97
N LEU A 58 -1.03 4.21 5.22
CA LEU A 58 -1.25 3.34 6.36
C LEU A 58 -1.24 1.85 5.97
N ASN A 59 -0.90 1.01 6.94
CA ASN A 59 -1.00 -0.43 6.78
C ASN A 59 -2.45 -0.89 6.78
N VAL A 60 -2.75 -1.84 5.91
CA VAL A 60 -4.06 -2.48 5.79
C VAL A 60 -3.86 -3.92 5.34
N ASN A 61 -4.91 -4.70 5.39
CA ASN A 61 -4.92 -6.13 5.02
C ASN A 61 -4.00 -6.50 3.86
N GLY A 62 -2.95 -7.21 4.17
CA GLY A 62 -2.00 -7.67 3.19
C GLY A 62 -1.04 -6.60 2.67
N ILE A 63 -1.10 -5.36 3.14
CA ILE A 63 -0.20 -4.27 2.75
C ILE A 63 0.51 -3.75 3.99
N TRP A 64 1.79 -4.09 4.13
CA TRP A 64 2.67 -3.66 5.22
C TRP A 64 4.14 -3.71 4.80
N GLU A 65 5.03 -3.24 5.66
CA GLU A 65 6.45 -3.09 5.42
C GLU A 65 7.14 -4.43 5.08
N GLY A 66 8.10 -4.38 4.15
CA GLY A 66 8.96 -5.51 3.80
C GLY A 66 8.25 -6.66 3.09
N ARG A 67 7.10 -6.42 2.46
CA ARG A 67 6.30 -7.50 1.89
C ARG A 67 6.38 -7.66 0.38
N PHE A 68 6.61 -6.60 -0.37
CA PHE A 68 6.44 -6.61 -1.82
C PHE A 68 7.74 -6.76 -2.59
N ASP A 69 7.70 -7.51 -3.67
CA ASP A 69 8.80 -7.66 -4.61
C ASP A 69 8.82 -6.52 -5.64
N VAL A 70 7.64 -6.00 -5.98
CA VAL A 70 7.45 -4.90 -6.94
C VAL A 70 6.38 -3.95 -6.45
N ILE A 71 6.64 -2.64 -6.58
CA ILE A 71 5.65 -1.59 -6.35
C ILE A 71 5.59 -0.69 -7.58
N LEU A 72 4.36 -0.38 -8.00
CA LEU A 72 4.08 0.60 -9.05
C LEU A 72 3.09 1.61 -8.51
N THR A 73 3.42 2.91 -8.59
CA THR A 73 2.55 3.96 -8.07
C THR A 73 2.63 5.26 -8.85
N ASN A 74 1.54 5.99 -8.86
CA ASN A 74 1.45 7.36 -9.34
C ASN A 74 0.76 8.19 -8.23
N PRO A 75 1.50 8.69 -7.25
CA PRO A 75 0.93 9.45 -6.15
C PRO A 75 0.35 10.79 -6.62
N PRO A 76 -0.59 11.39 -5.88
CA PRO A 76 -1.09 12.73 -6.21
C PRO A 76 0.04 13.77 -6.07
N PHE A 77 0.17 14.65 -7.08
CA PHE A 77 1.22 15.67 -7.13
C PHE A 77 0.79 16.98 -6.47
N GLY A 78 1.73 17.61 -5.75
CA GLY A 78 1.57 18.93 -5.17
C GLY A 78 0.60 18.99 -3.99
N ALA A 79 -0.06 17.91 -3.65
CA ALA A 79 -0.87 17.83 -2.45
C ALA A 79 0.03 17.81 -1.20
N ARG A 80 -0.48 18.39 -0.11
CA ARG A 80 0.20 18.35 1.18
C ARG A 80 -0.67 17.67 2.21
N ILE A 81 -0.05 16.83 3.00
CA ILE A 81 -0.68 16.29 4.21
C ILE A 81 -0.70 17.40 5.27
N ASP A 82 -1.86 17.63 5.84
CA ASP A 82 -1.98 18.55 6.98
C ASP A 82 -1.17 17.99 8.16
N LYS A 83 -0.40 18.87 8.80
CA LYS A 83 0.43 18.51 9.97
C LYS A 83 -0.41 18.03 11.15
N GLU A 84 -1.65 18.50 11.24
CA GLU A 84 -2.61 18.12 12.27
C GLU A 84 -3.44 16.87 11.92
N LEU A 85 -3.27 16.32 10.70
CA LEU A 85 -3.98 15.10 10.28
C LEU A 85 -3.47 13.90 11.09
N LYS A 86 -4.35 13.38 11.94
CA LYS A 86 -4.04 12.30 12.86
C LYS A 86 -4.63 10.99 12.39
N ILE A 87 -3.96 9.91 12.77
CA ILE A 87 -4.49 8.56 12.69
C ILE A 87 -5.65 8.44 13.68
N THR A 88 -6.77 7.92 13.23
CA THR A 88 -8.02 7.83 14.00
C THR A 88 -8.44 6.39 14.25
N GLU A 89 -9.41 6.19 15.13
CA GLU A 89 -10.02 4.86 15.34
C GLU A 89 -10.68 4.30 14.07
N ALA A 90 -11.10 5.17 13.14
CA ALA A 90 -11.69 4.77 11.86
C ALA A 90 -10.65 4.13 10.90
N ASP A 91 -9.37 4.38 11.11
CA ASP A 91 -8.29 3.80 10.33
C ASP A 91 -7.94 2.38 10.78
N LYS A 92 -8.44 1.96 11.93
CA LYS A 92 -8.30 0.59 12.41
C LYS A 92 -9.11 -0.38 11.56
N PHE A 93 -8.52 -1.52 11.32
CA PHE A 93 -9.24 -2.62 10.72
C PHE A 93 -9.99 -3.41 11.81
N THR A 94 -11.33 -3.43 11.75
CA THR A 94 -12.19 -3.96 12.82
C THR A 94 -13.07 -5.15 12.41
N ASP A 95 -13.04 -5.56 11.16
CA ASP A 95 -13.82 -6.70 10.66
C ASP A 95 -13.24 -8.02 11.19
N ALA A 96 -13.86 -8.58 12.21
CA ALA A 96 -13.36 -9.77 12.92
C ALA A 96 -13.22 -11.00 12.02
N GLU A 97 -14.13 -11.20 11.05
CA GLU A 97 -14.05 -12.34 10.13
C GLU A 97 -12.85 -12.23 9.21
N LYS A 98 -12.61 -11.03 8.69
CA LYS A 98 -11.44 -10.76 7.84
C LYS A 98 -10.15 -10.81 8.64
N ILE A 99 -10.13 -10.29 9.88
CA ILE A 99 -8.98 -10.40 10.77
C ILE A 99 -8.61 -11.88 10.94
N ALA A 100 -9.56 -12.73 11.32
CA ALA A 100 -9.30 -14.16 11.50
C ALA A 100 -8.80 -14.85 10.21
N ALA A 101 -9.34 -14.48 9.06
CA ALA A 101 -8.89 -14.98 7.77
C ALA A 101 -7.46 -14.55 7.43
N TYR A 102 -7.09 -13.30 7.74
CA TYR A 102 -5.74 -12.78 7.50
C TYR A 102 -4.73 -13.34 8.52
N GLU A 103 -5.10 -13.48 9.79
CA GLU A 103 -4.27 -14.15 10.80
C GLU A 103 -3.94 -15.59 10.37
N LYS A 104 -4.93 -16.34 9.91
CA LYS A 104 -4.74 -17.69 9.38
C LYS A 104 -3.82 -17.72 8.17
N ARG A 105 -3.91 -16.71 7.29
CA ARG A 105 -3.17 -16.65 6.04
C ARG A 105 -1.71 -16.23 6.21
N TYR A 106 -1.45 -15.27 7.08
CA TYR A 106 -0.12 -14.64 7.23
C TYR A 106 0.59 -15.03 8.52
N GLY A 107 -0.08 -15.74 9.41
CA GLY A 107 0.36 -15.97 10.78
C GLY A 107 -0.01 -14.81 11.70
N LYS A 108 -0.49 -15.14 12.90
CA LYS A 108 -1.00 -14.15 13.86
C LYS A 108 0.04 -13.08 14.19
N GLU A 109 1.27 -13.49 14.50
CA GLU A 109 2.35 -12.57 14.89
C GLU A 109 2.68 -11.56 13.77
N ASN A 110 2.82 -12.04 12.53
CA ASN A 110 3.11 -11.17 11.39
C ASN A 110 1.97 -10.18 11.13
N TYR A 111 0.73 -10.64 11.27
CA TYR A 111 -0.43 -9.80 11.05
C TYR A 111 -0.62 -8.77 12.15
N ASP A 112 -0.45 -9.16 13.41
CA ASP A 112 -0.48 -8.25 14.56
C ASP A 112 0.62 -7.17 14.44
N ASN A 113 1.84 -7.56 14.05
CA ASN A 113 2.93 -6.62 13.79
C ASN A 113 2.58 -5.61 12.69
N ALA A 114 1.96 -6.10 11.61
CA ALA A 114 1.50 -5.23 10.52
C ALA A 114 0.47 -4.19 10.97
N LEU A 115 -0.43 -4.56 11.86
CA LEU A 115 -1.45 -3.65 12.39
C LEU A 115 -0.93 -2.65 13.42
N ARG A 116 0.24 -2.87 14.02
CA ARG A 116 0.82 -1.96 15.04
C ARG A 116 1.08 -0.57 14.49
N GLN A 117 1.41 -0.42 13.21
CA GLN A 117 1.63 0.90 12.63
C GLN A 117 0.41 1.82 12.86
N VAL A 118 -0.80 1.30 12.71
CA VAL A 118 -2.03 2.05 12.96
C VAL A 118 -2.38 2.04 14.46
N ASN A 119 -2.43 0.86 15.07
CA ASN A 119 -2.96 0.70 16.43
C ASN A 119 -2.16 1.45 17.49
N ASP A 120 -0.82 1.49 17.38
CA ASP A 120 0.07 2.13 18.36
C ASP A 120 0.26 3.64 18.10
N ASN A 121 -0.29 4.13 16.99
CA ASN A 121 -0.14 5.52 16.58
C ASN A 121 -1.47 6.29 16.50
N ILE A 122 -2.54 5.77 17.09
CA ILE A 122 -3.80 6.49 17.20
C ILE A 122 -3.58 7.85 17.89
N ASN A 123 -4.23 8.89 17.36
CA ASN A 123 -4.12 10.30 17.76
C ASN A 123 -2.75 10.97 17.48
N LYS A 124 -1.80 10.28 16.87
CA LYS A 124 -0.54 10.87 16.40
C LYS A 124 -0.68 11.37 14.96
N PRO A 125 0.06 12.42 14.57
CA PRO A 125 0.10 12.86 13.18
C PRO A 125 0.59 11.75 12.23
N ILE A 126 -0.03 11.63 11.06
CA ILE A 126 0.41 10.66 10.03
C ILE A 126 1.86 10.94 9.60
N LEU A 127 2.25 12.20 9.57
CA LEU A 127 3.62 12.60 9.21
C LEU A 127 4.69 12.01 10.14
N ASP A 128 4.35 11.72 11.39
CA ASP A 128 5.30 11.17 12.37
C ASP A 128 5.66 9.70 12.07
N LEU A 129 4.91 9.04 11.22
CA LEU A 129 5.26 7.69 10.74
C LEU A 129 6.46 7.68 9.78
N PHE A 130 6.80 8.84 9.22
CA PHE A 130 7.79 8.96 8.15
C PHE A 130 8.98 9.83 8.58
N GLN A 131 10.19 9.38 8.25
CA GLN A 131 11.41 10.16 8.47
C GLN A 131 11.41 11.41 7.58
N ILE A 132 11.00 11.25 6.31
CA ILE A 132 10.86 12.33 5.34
C ILE A 132 9.78 13.34 5.78
N GLY A 133 8.75 12.91 6.49
CA GLY A 133 7.69 13.77 7.02
C GLY A 133 8.19 14.96 7.83
N LYS A 134 9.37 14.84 8.45
CA LYS A 134 10.06 15.93 9.15
C LYS A 134 10.58 17.04 8.23
N PHE A 135 10.79 16.73 6.96
CA PHE A 135 11.37 17.65 5.98
C PHE A 135 10.35 18.14 4.97
N SER A 136 9.37 17.31 4.62
CA SER A 136 8.36 17.63 3.63
C SER A 136 7.03 16.96 3.95
N GLY A 137 5.95 17.70 3.84
CA GLY A 137 4.58 17.17 3.88
C GLY A 137 3.97 16.94 2.50
N LEU A 138 4.77 16.98 1.43
CA LEU A 138 4.30 16.69 0.06
C LEU A 138 3.93 15.20 -0.07
N THR A 139 2.77 14.92 -0.59
CA THR A 139 2.24 13.56 -0.67
C THR A 139 3.14 12.66 -1.51
N GLU A 140 3.57 13.13 -2.68
CA GLU A 140 4.48 12.38 -3.56
C GLU A 140 5.82 12.03 -2.89
N VAL A 141 6.29 12.89 -2.00
CA VAL A 141 7.53 12.67 -1.23
C VAL A 141 7.33 11.60 -0.15
N LEU A 142 6.21 11.64 0.57
CA LEU A 142 5.88 10.62 1.57
C LEU A 142 5.67 9.24 0.93
N PHE A 143 5.10 9.20 -0.27
CA PHE A 143 4.95 7.95 -1.01
C PHE A 143 6.28 7.33 -1.44
N ILE A 144 7.35 8.10 -1.60
CA ILE A 144 8.69 7.54 -1.82
C ILE A 144 9.11 6.67 -0.63
N GLU A 145 9.10 7.23 0.59
CA GLU A 145 9.44 6.46 1.80
C GLU A 145 8.47 5.31 2.03
N ARG A 146 7.17 5.56 1.86
CA ARG A 146 6.15 4.51 2.00
C ARG A 146 6.43 3.32 1.10
N CYS A 147 6.72 3.55 -0.17
CA CYS A 147 7.00 2.48 -1.12
C CYS A 147 8.32 1.76 -0.81
N LEU A 148 9.36 2.49 -0.41
CA LEU A 148 10.61 1.87 0.02
C LEU A 148 10.40 0.95 1.23
N ASN A 149 9.64 1.40 2.22
CA ASN A 149 9.33 0.60 3.41
C ASN A 149 8.50 -0.65 3.08
N LEU A 150 7.61 -0.59 2.10
CA LEU A 150 6.80 -1.74 1.67
C LEU A 150 7.59 -2.80 0.91
N LEU A 151 8.73 -2.43 0.31
CA LEU A 151 9.56 -3.35 -0.48
C LEU A 151 10.35 -4.32 0.41
N LYS A 152 10.51 -5.53 -0.09
CA LYS A 152 11.54 -6.46 0.39
C LYS A 152 12.93 -5.97 0.00
N PRO A 153 13.98 -6.39 0.71
CA PRO A 153 15.35 -6.24 0.23
C PRO A 153 15.51 -6.80 -1.19
N GLY A 154 16.04 -5.99 -2.11
CA GLY A 154 16.16 -6.35 -3.53
C GLY A 154 14.89 -6.16 -4.37
N GLY A 155 13.81 -5.68 -3.79
CA GLY A 155 12.58 -5.32 -4.50
C GLY A 155 12.77 -4.15 -5.45
N ARG A 156 11.81 -3.92 -6.33
CA ARG A 156 11.86 -2.87 -7.37
C ARG A 156 10.67 -1.93 -7.26
N MET A 157 10.92 -0.64 -7.44
CA MET A 157 9.87 0.38 -7.44
C MET A 157 9.83 1.13 -8.77
N GLY A 158 8.63 1.32 -9.32
CA GLY A 158 8.33 2.29 -10.36
C GLY A 158 7.39 3.36 -9.79
N ILE A 159 7.85 4.59 -9.72
CA ILE A 159 7.08 5.73 -9.23
C ILE A 159 7.09 6.88 -10.23
N VAL A 160 5.93 7.47 -10.46
CA VAL A 160 5.84 8.71 -11.26
C VAL A 160 6.00 9.89 -10.31
N LEU A 161 6.94 10.77 -10.61
CA LEU A 161 7.25 11.93 -9.78
C LEU A 161 7.30 13.21 -10.61
N PRO A 162 6.90 14.37 -10.05
CA PRO A 162 7.17 15.66 -10.68
C PRO A 162 8.69 15.91 -10.76
N GLU A 163 9.13 16.57 -11.83
CA GLU A 163 10.55 16.91 -12.03
C GLU A 163 11.14 17.66 -10.82
N GLY A 164 10.35 18.50 -10.16
CA GLY A 164 10.78 19.25 -8.99
C GLY A 164 11.27 18.39 -7.81
N VAL A 165 10.84 17.12 -7.69
CA VAL A 165 11.37 16.22 -6.67
C VAL A 165 12.83 15.87 -6.96
N LEU A 166 13.19 15.76 -8.23
CA LEU A 166 14.53 15.35 -8.67
C LEU A 166 15.54 16.51 -8.73
N ASN A 167 15.09 17.74 -8.98
CA ASN A 167 15.99 18.88 -9.22
C ASN A 167 15.88 20.05 -8.24
N ASN A 168 14.82 20.12 -7.40
CA ASN A 168 14.67 21.20 -6.44
C ASN A 168 15.66 21.05 -5.27
N THR A 169 16.46 22.09 -5.03
CA THR A 169 17.44 22.14 -3.92
C THR A 169 16.80 21.96 -2.54
N ASN A 170 15.57 22.44 -2.35
CA ASN A 170 14.84 22.28 -1.09
C ASN A 170 14.49 20.81 -0.76
N LEU A 171 14.55 19.93 -1.76
CA LEU A 171 14.27 18.50 -1.61
C LEU A 171 15.56 17.64 -1.64
N GLN A 172 16.74 18.26 -1.47
CA GLN A 172 18.00 17.53 -1.43
C GLN A 172 17.99 16.41 -0.37
N LYS A 173 17.50 16.71 0.83
CA LYS A 173 17.40 15.71 1.91
C LYS A 173 16.54 14.48 1.57
N VAL A 174 15.57 14.65 0.68
CA VAL A 174 14.74 13.54 0.18
C VAL A 174 15.58 12.64 -0.74
N ARG A 175 16.38 13.23 -1.62
CA ARG A 175 17.28 12.48 -2.49
C ARG A 175 18.36 11.75 -1.70
N ASP A 176 18.97 12.43 -0.74
CA ASP A 176 19.97 11.84 0.16
C ASP A 176 19.39 10.63 0.92
N PHE A 177 18.11 10.71 1.35
CA PHE A 177 17.40 9.60 1.99
C PHE A 177 17.20 8.42 1.04
N VAL A 178 16.90 8.67 -0.23
CA VAL A 178 16.67 7.59 -1.22
C VAL A 178 17.98 6.89 -1.60
N GLU A 179 19.11 7.61 -1.54
CA GLU A 179 20.44 7.08 -1.88
C GLU A 179 21.13 6.36 -0.70
N SER A 180 20.61 6.51 0.52
CA SER A 180 21.18 5.90 1.74
C SER A 180 20.70 4.47 1.96
#